data_31a3b01c59a51f592f788eb010bd6715
#
_entry.id   31a3b01c59a51f592f788eb010bd6715
#
_cell.length_a   1.000
_cell.length_b   1.000
_cell.length_c   1.000
_cell.angle_alpha   90.00
_cell.angle_beta   90.00
_cell.angle_gamma   90.00
#
_symmetry.space_group_name_H-M   'P 1'
#
loop_
_entity.id
_entity.type
_entity.pdbx_description
1 polymer ?
#
loop_
_entity_poly.entity_id
_entity_poly.type
_entity_poly.pdbx_seq_one_letter_code
_entity_poly.pdbx_strand_id
1 'polypeptide(L)'
;MPSLSFTEHADFTNWTYGVDADIPDHWSHHLDHGLLRPPRLDVDGYLACLERCRARFPVLTIRSGVELGEPHWHAGQAEALLDSAPFDRVLASLHSARIDGGGFGEVGSFFDARGTAGVIREYLLEVIELIEGFDSFTVLAHIDYPVRYWPEGVKPFAAKDFEDEYRGALRALAGRGKVLELNTRVPLDRDIIAWWREEGGTAISFASDAHTPDALAAGLREAAVWGRAAGFRPSSDPTDFWVRD
;
A
#
# COMPACT_ATOMS: atom_id res chain seq x y z
N MET A 1 -16.59 -4.74 -13.60
CA MET A 1 -15.32 -5.19 -13.02
C MET A 1 -15.33 -6.72 -13.07
N PRO A 2 -14.39 -7.38 -13.77
CA PRO A 2 -14.38 -8.83 -13.92
C PRO A 2 -13.80 -9.57 -12.71
N SER A 3 -12.95 -8.91 -11.93
CA SER A 3 -12.30 -9.46 -10.75
C SER A 3 -12.17 -8.45 -9.64
N LEU A 4 -12.02 -8.95 -8.42
CA LEU A 4 -11.77 -8.20 -7.20
C LEU A 4 -10.79 -8.98 -6.34
N SER A 5 -9.74 -8.34 -5.83
CA SER A 5 -8.90 -8.86 -4.76
C SER A 5 -9.27 -8.20 -3.46
N PHE A 6 -9.50 -8.99 -2.44
CA PHE A 6 -9.52 -8.52 -1.07
C PHE A 6 -8.11 -8.68 -0.50
N THR A 7 -7.54 -7.61 -0.01
CA THR A 7 -6.18 -7.57 0.52
C THR A 7 -6.24 -7.09 1.96
N GLU A 8 -6.57 -8.03 2.86
CA GLU A 8 -6.68 -7.73 4.28
C GLU A 8 -5.34 -7.29 4.87
N HIS A 9 -5.39 -6.36 5.83
CA HIS A 9 -4.22 -5.91 6.54
C HIS A 9 -3.57 -7.03 7.38
N ALA A 10 -2.26 -7.09 7.29
CA ALA A 10 -1.41 -7.86 8.20
C ALA A 10 -0.28 -6.95 8.70
N ASP A 11 -0.60 -6.11 9.66
CA ASP A 11 0.32 -5.18 10.29
C ASP A 11 0.97 -5.84 11.52
N PHE A 12 2.27 -5.69 11.64
CA PHE A 12 3.05 -6.24 12.75
C PHE A 12 3.69 -5.16 13.61
N THR A 13 3.72 -3.91 13.11
CA THR A 13 4.33 -2.76 13.78
C THR A 13 3.40 -2.22 14.85
N ASN A 14 3.87 -2.16 16.10
CA ASN A 14 3.15 -1.49 17.18
C ASN A 14 3.40 0.01 17.12
N TRP A 15 2.35 0.82 17.12
CA TRP A 15 2.47 2.27 17.13
C TRP A 15 2.46 2.83 18.54
N THR A 16 3.36 3.78 18.80
CA THR A 16 3.38 4.54 20.04
C THR A 16 2.51 5.78 19.85
N TYR A 17 1.51 5.93 20.67
CA TYR A 17 0.65 7.11 20.73
C TYR A 17 0.99 7.99 21.91
N GLY A 18 0.91 9.32 21.71
CA GLY A 18 0.97 10.28 22.81
C GLY A 18 -0.22 10.11 23.77
N VAL A 19 -0.06 10.54 25.01
CA VAL A 19 -1.09 10.40 26.06
C VAL A 19 -2.39 11.13 25.69
N ASP A 20 -2.31 12.15 24.85
CA ASP A 20 -3.44 12.99 24.40
C ASP A 20 -3.81 12.74 22.92
N ALA A 21 -3.33 11.63 22.31
CA ALA A 21 -3.63 11.35 20.92
C ALA A 21 -5.11 11.00 20.73
N ASP A 22 -5.74 11.65 19.75
CA ASP A 22 -7.10 11.34 19.33
C ASP A 22 -7.07 10.06 18.49
N ILE A 23 -7.48 8.95 19.11
CA ILE A 23 -7.48 7.64 18.49
C ILE A 23 -8.92 7.31 18.09
N PRO A 24 -9.16 6.89 16.83
CA PRO A 24 -10.50 6.47 16.42
C PRO A 24 -11.08 5.41 17.36
N ASP A 25 -12.34 5.54 17.71
CA ASP A 25 -13.04 4.66 18.68
C ASP A 25 -12.87 3.17 18.37
N HIS A 26 -12.87 2.80 17.08
CA HIS A 26 -12.71 1.40 16.65
C HIS A 26 -11.31 0.83 16.88
N TRP A 27 -10.29 1.67 17.15
CA TRP A 27 -8.94 1.26 17.50
C TRP A 27 -8.70 1.25 19.02
N SER A 28 -9.58 1.88 19.80
CA SER A 28 -9.39 2.08 21.26
C SER A 28 -9.16 0.78 22.02
N HIS A 29 -9.79 -0.32 21.61
CA HIS A 29 -9.63 -1.64 22.23
C HIS A 29 -8.31 -2.36 21.89
N HIS A 30 -7.55 -1.85 20.92
CA HIS A 30 -6.21 -2.34 20.57
C HIS A 30 -5.10 -1.53 21.26
N LEU A 31 -5.48 -0.45 22.00
CA LEU A 31 -4.53 0.39 22.71
C LEU A 31 -4.24 -0.18 24.10
N ASP A 32 -2.96 -0.41 24.39
CA ASP A 32 -2.46 -0.87 25.66
C ASP A 32 -1.33 0.05 26.14
N HIS A 33 -1.55 0.83 27.20
CA HIS A 33 -0.56 1.74 27.77
C HIS A 33 0.14 2.69 26.77
N GLY A 34 -0.62 3.26 25.82
CA GLY A 34 -0.09 4.14 24.78
C GLY A 34 0.56 3.40 23.60
N LEU A 35 0.45 2.09 23.54
CA LEU A 35 0.93 1.27 22.45
C LEU A 35 -0.26 0.66 21.71
N LEU A 36 -0.47 1.06 20.47
CA LEU A 36 -1.47 0.45 19.60
C LEU A 36 -0.90 -0.84 19.01
N ARG A 37 -1.58 -1.94 19.25
CA ARG A 37 -1.20 -3.26 18.72
C ARG A 37 -2.19 -3.65 17.62
N PRO A 38 -1.77 -3.76 16.36
CA PRO A 38 -2.66 -4.19 15.31
C PRO A 38 -3.18 -5.61 15.57
N PRO A 39 -4.47 -5.89 15.25
CA PRO A 39 -5.01 -7.24 15.38
C PRO A 39 -4.30 -8.19 14.41
N ARG A 40 -4.16 -9.44 14.81
CA ARG A 40 -3.68 -10.49 13.90
C ARG A 40 -4.77 -10.85 12.90
N LEU A 41 -4.39 -11.05 11.64
CA LEU A 41 -5.31 -11.54 10.63
C LEU A 41 -5.83 -12.96 11.00
N ASP A 42 -7.14 -13.11 11.11
CA ASP A 42 -7.80 -14.42 11.18
C ASP A 42 -7.87 -15.03 9.77
N VAL A 43 -6.81 -15.72 9.40
CA VAL A 43 -6.63 -16.30 8.06
C VAL A 43 -7.76 -17.28 7.72
N ASP A 44 -8.13 -18.15 8.64
CA ASP A 44 -9.19 -19.16 8.43
C ASP A 44 -10.55 -18.51 8.24
N GLY A 45 -10.90 -17.56 9.09
CA GLY A 45 -12.14 -16.79 8.98
C GLY A 45 -12.22 -15.96 7.70
N TYR A 46 -11.12 -15.33 7.32
CA TYR A 46 -10.98 -14.59 6.06
C TYR A 46 -11.19 -15.48 4.84
N LEU A 47 -10.47 -16.59 4.72
CA LEU A 47 -10.60 -17.52 3.59
C LEU A 47 -12.02 -18.13 3.52
N ALA A 48 -12.59 -18.52 4.66
CA ALA A 48 -13.95 -19.01 4.72
C ALA A 48 -14.98 -17.95 4.27
N CYS A 49 -14.72 -16.67 4.56
CA CYS A 49 -15.53 -15.56 4.04
C CYS A 49 -15.45 -15.46 2.51
N LEU A 50 -14.25 -15.51 1.95
CA LEU A 50 -14.06 -15.47 0.49
C LEU A 50 -14.75 -16.64 -0.21
N GLU A 51 -14.69 -17.85 0.34
CA GLU A 51 -15.40 -19.00 -0.23
C GLU A 51 -16.91 -18.78 -0.27
N ARG A 52 -17.51 -18.23 0.79
CA ARG A 52 -18.93 -17.86 0.78
C ARG A 52 -19.23 -16.80 -0.29
N CYS A 53 -18.36 -15.82 -0.47
CA CYS A 53 -18.48 -14.80 -1.51
C CYS A 53 -18.38 -15.39 -2.92
N ARG A 54 -17.42 -16.27 -3.17
CA ARG A 54 -17.24 -16.99 -4.45
C ARG A 54 -18.47 -17.80 -4.80
N ALA A 55 -19.04 -18.53 -3.83
CA ALA A 55 -20.27 -19.29 -4.02
C ALA A 55 -21.49 -18.39 -4.34
N ARG A 56 -21.55 -17.21 -3.73
CA ARG A 56 -22.66 -16.27 -3.93
C ARG A 56 -22.55 -15.49 -5.25
N PHE A 57 -21.35 -15.23 -5.72
CA PHE A 57 -21.06 -14.40 -6.89
C PHE A 57 -20.21 -15.15 -7.94
N PRO A 58 -20.71 -16.24 -8.53
CA PRO A 58 -19.92 -17.15 -9.36
C PRO A 58 -19.40 -16.52 -10.67
N VAL A 59 -19.94 -15.37 -11.08
CA VAL A 59 -19.50 -14.63 -12.27
C VAL A 59 -18.39 -13.62 -11.98
N LEU A 60 -18.06 -13.40 -10.71
CA LEU A 60 -17.00 -12.51 -10.28
C LEU A 60 -15.79 -13.34 -9.86
N THR A 61 -14.63 -13.06 -10.45
CA THR A 61 -13.37 -13.63 -9.97
C THR A 61 -12.96 -12.94 -8.67
N ILE A 62 -13.06 -13.65 -7.56
CA ILE A 62 -12.66 -13.15 -6.24
C ILE A 62 -11.32 -13.77 -5.87
N ARG A 63 -10.30 -12.94 -5.67
CA ARG A 63 -8.94 -13.33 -5.29
C ARG A 63 -8.72 -13.07 -3.82
N SER A 64 -7.99 -13.98 -3.17
CA SER A 64 -7.43 -13.76 -1.85
C SER A 64 -6.19 -12.87 -1.95
N GLY A 65 -5.97 -12.02 -0.96
CA GLY A 65 -4.75 -11.23 -0.88
C GLY A 65 -4.46 -10.79 0.55
N VAL A 66 -3.27 -10.28 0.74
CA VAL A 66 -2.84 -9.71 2.00
C VAL A 66 -2.00 -8.46 1.73
N GLU A 67 -2.20 -7.45 2.54
CA GLU A 67 -1.36 -6.26 2.57
C GLU A 67 -0.49 -6.32 3.83
N LEU A 68 0.82 -6.53 3.61
CA LEU A 68 1.82 -6.65 4.69
C LEU A 68 2.35 -5.26 5.04
N GLY A 69 2.08 -4.79 6.25
CA GLY A 69 2.66 -3.56 6.79
C GLY A 69 4.12 -3.78 7.22
N GLU A 70 5.03 -2.98 6.68
CA GLU A 70 6.48 -2.99 6.98
C GLU A 70 7.12 -4.40 7.03
N PRO A 71 6.94 -5.23 5.99
CA PRO A 71 7.39 -6.62 6.06
C PRO A 71 8.91 -6.76 6.24
N HIS A 72 9.70 -5.81 5.80
CA HIS A 72 11.16 -5.79 5.97
C HIS A 72 11.60 -5.66 7.44
N TRP A 73 10.78 -5.03 8.30
CA TRP A 73 11.04 -4.98 9.74
C TRP A 73 10.58 -6.26 10.46
N HIS A 74 9.67 -7.01 9.84
CA HIS A 74 8.97 -8.15 10.44
C HIS A 74 9.03 -9.41 9.56
N ALA A 75 10.12 -9.60 8.80
CA ALA A 75 10.24 -10.63 7.79
C ALA A 75 9.83 -12.03 8.27
N GLY A 76 10.28 -12.43 9.47
CA GLY A 76 9.90 -13.73 10.02
C GLY A 76 8.41 -13.93 10.29
N GLN A 77 7.69 -12.85 10.67
CA GLN A 77 6.24 -12.90 10.91
C GLN A 77 5.48 -12.87 9.57
N ALA A 78 5.95 -12.06 8.63
CA ALA A 78 5.39 -11.97 7.29
C ALA A 78 5.52 -13.31 6.55
N GLU A 79 6.70 -13.93 6.54
CA GLU A 79 6.92 -15.25 5.92
C GLU A 79 6.07 -16.34 6.58
N ALA A 80 5.98 -16.36 7.92
CA ALA A 80 5.14 -17.33 8.64
C ALA A 80 3.64 -17.18 8.27
N LEU A 81 3.17 -15.95 8.03
CA LEU A 81 1.80 -15.71 7.55
C LEU A 81 1.64 -16.23 6.12
N LEU A 82 2.58 -15.94 5.22
CA LEU A 82 2.51 -16.39 3.83
C LEU A 82 2.58 -17.92 3.71
N ASP A 83 3.33 -18.58 4.59
CA ASP A 83 3.38 -20.04 4.66
C ASP A 83 2.08 -20.68 5.19
N SER A 84 1.25 -19.91 5.91
CA SER A 84 0.03 -20.44 6.52
C SER A 84 -1.13 -20.65 5.55
N ALA A 85 -1.12 -19.91 4.40
CA ALA A 85 -2.19 -19.99 3.40
C ALA A 85 -1.73 -19.49 2.03
N PRO A 86 -2.31 -20.00 0.93
CA PRO A 86 -2.06 -19.49 -0.40
C PRO A 86 -2.82 -18.17 -0.61
N PHE A 87 -2.10 -17.06 -0.76
CA PHE A 87 -2.65 -15.77 -1.17
C PHE A 87 -2.42 -15.55 -2.67
N ASP A 88 -3.49 -15.18 -3.41
CA ASP A 88 -3.39 -14.86 -4.84
C ASP A 88 -2.63 -13.54 -5.10
N ARG A 89 -2.64 -12.64 -4.10
CA ARG A 89 -1.97 -11.32 -4.16
C ARG A 89 -1.31 -11.01 -2.81
N VAL A 90 -0.05 -10.63 -2.87
CA VAL A 90 0.72 -10.17 -1.71
C VAL A 90 1.20 -8.76 -1.99
N LEU A 91 0.69 -7.80 -1.20
CA LEU A 91 1.12 -6.41 -1.23
C LEU A 91 2.11 -6.16 -0.11
N ALA A 92 3.10 -5.30 -0.35
CA ALA A 92 3.91 -4.70 0.70
C ALA A 92 3.58 -3.22 0.81
N SER A 93 3.38 -2.74 2.02
CA SER A 93 3.04 -1.36 2.33
C SER A 93 3.92 -0.79 3.43
N LEU A 94 3.98 0.52 3.49
CA LEU A 94 4.64 1.28 4.55
C LEU A 94 3.64 2.29 5.12
N HIS A 95 3.21 2.07 6.37
CA HIS A 95 2.29 2.95 7.10
C HIS A 95 2.98 3.72 8.21
N SER A 96 4.12 3.19 8.67
CA SER A 96 4.80 3.60 9.88
C SER A 96 6.13 4.29 9.60
N ALA A 97 6.51 5.18 10.50
CA ALA A 97 7.86 5.75 10.55
C ALA A 97 8.47 5.57 11.93
N ARG A 98 9.79 5.56 12.01
CA ARG A 98 10.52 5.47 13.28
C ARG A 98 10.42 6.76 14.05
N ILE A 99 10.20 6.67 15.36
CA ILE A 99 10.22 7.80 16.28
C ILE A 99 11.66 7.99 16.78
N ASP A 100 12.14 9.22 16.83
CA ASP A 100 13.42 9.54 17.43
C ASP A 100 13.43 9.13 18.92
N GLY A 101 14.42 8.34 19.30
CA GLY A 101 14.48 7.76 20.65
C GLY A 101 13.83 6.40 20.81
N GLY A 102 13.15 5.89 19.79
CA GLY A 102 12.62 4.52 19.74
C GLY A 102 11.10 4.44 19.58
N GLY A 103 10.64 3.34 19.01
CA GLY A 103 9.23 3.10 18.66
C GLY A 103 8.88 3.51 17.24
N PHE A 104 7.60 3.37 16.92
CA PHE A 104 7.04 3.66 15.59
C PHE A 104 5.74 4.44 15.76
N GLY A 105 5.42 5.27 14.77
CA GLY A 105 4.17 5.99 14.68
C GLY A 105 3.65 5.98 13.26
N GLU A 106 2.40 6.30 13.09
CA GLU A 106 1.77 6.49 11.77
C GLU A 106 2.47 7.65 11.03
N VAL A 107 2.79 7.44 9.75
CA VAL A 107 3.59 8.38 8.94
C VAL A 107 3.03 9.81 8.96
N GLY A 108 1.71 9.97 8.89
CA GLY A 108 1.05 11.26 8.89
C GLY A 108 1.26 12.09 10.17
N SER A 109 1.60 11.45 11.28
CA SER A 109 1.85 12.14 12.56
C SER A 109 3.17 12.93 12.60
N PHE A 110 4.05 12.77 11.60
CA PHE A 110 5.39 13.37 11.61
C PHE A 110 5.50 14.70 10.85
N PHE A 111 4.45 15.17 10.20
CA PHE A 111 4.51 16.39 9.40
C PHE A 111 4.89 17.64 10.22
N ASP A 112 4.39 17.77 11.44
CA ASP A 112 4.73 18.91 12.31
C ASP A 112 6.19 18.88 12.75
N ALA A 113 6.72 17.69 13.05
CA ALA A 113 8.09 17.56 13.57
C ALA A 113 9.16 17.60 12.47
N ARG A 114 8.90 17.02 11.30
CA ARG A 114 9.88 16.82 10.22
C ARG A 114 9.65 17.73 9.01
N GLY A 115 8.49 18.39 8.96
CA GLY A 115 8.05 19.16 7.79
C GLY A 115 7.71 18.29 6.59
N THR A 116 7.00 18.87 5.62
CA THR A 116 6.47 18.13 4.46
C THR A 116 7.54 17.44 3.63
N ALA A 117 8.65 18.14 3.36
CA ALA A 117 9.73 17.58 2.56
C ALA A 117 10.50 16.48 3.30
N GLY A 118 10.68 16.61 4.63
CA GLY A 118 11.33 15.61 5.45
C GLY A 118 10.55 14.29 5.44
N VAL A 119 9.23 14.35 5.70
CA VAL A 119 8.38 13.16 5.73
C VAL A 119 8.41 12.40 4.40
N ILE A 120 8.24 13.09 3.25
CA ILE A 120 8.25 12.42 1.94
C ILE A 120 9.60 11.76 1.64
N ARG A 121 10.70 12.47 1.90
CA ARG A 121 12.04 11.93 1.62
C ARG A 121 12.38 10.74 2.48
N GLU A 122 12.12 10.83 3.78
CA GLU A 122 12.36 9.72 4.70
C GLU A 122 11.47 8.52 4.37
N TYR A 123 10.19 8.76 4.02
CA TYR A 123 9.28 7.72 3.59
C TYR A 123 9.78 6.99 2.34
N LEU A 124 10.20 7.72 1.30
CA LEU A 124 10.66 7.10 0.05
C LEU A 124 12.00 6.37 0.22
N LEU A 125 12.87 6.84 1.12
CA LEU A 125 14.07 6.08 1.50
C LEU A 125 13.71 4.76 2.20
N GLU A 126 12.76 4.77 3.13
CA GLU A 126 12.31 3.56 3.81
C GLU A 126 11.56 2.62 2.85
N VAL A 127 10.85 3.14 1.83
CA VAL A 127 10.27 2.31 0.75
C VAL A 127 11.38 1.57 -0.02
N ILE A 128 12.52 2.18 -0.26
CA ILE A 128 13.67 1.50 -0.88
C ILE A 128 14.16 0.36 0.02
N GLU A 129 14.34 0.64 1.31
CA GLU A 129 14.76 -0.38 2.30
C GLU A 129 13.74 -1.55 2.37
N LEU A 130 12.44 -1.25 2.29
CA LEU A 130 11.39 -2.27 2.22
C LEU A 130 11.56 -3.16 0.98
N ILE A 131 11.72 -2.55 -0.20
CA ILE A 131 11.86 -3.26 -1.48
C ILE A 131 13.13 -4.13 -1.48
N GLU A 132 14.22 -3.64 -0.91
CA GLU A 132 15.49 -4.36 -0.86
C GLU A 132 15.53 -5.42 0.25
N GLY A 133 14.83 -5.17 1.36
CA GLY A 133 14.86 -6.00 2.56
C GLY A 133 13.84 -7.15 2.60
N PHE A 134 12.82 -7.14 1.72
CA PHE A 134 11.80 -8.19 1.69
C PHE A 134 11.41 -8.54 0.25
N ASP A 135 11.42 -9.82 -0.11
CA ASP A 135 11.19 -10.24 -1.50
C ASP A 135 9.86 -10.97 -1.73
N SER A 136 9.20 -11.47 -0.67
CA SER A 136 7.98 -12.30 -0.78
C SER A 136 6.70 -11.48 -0.99
N PHE A 137 6.76 -10.40 -1.79
CA PHE A 137 5.60 -9.63 -2.22
C PHE A 137 5.57 -9.47 -3.74
N THR A 138 4.41 -9.14 -4.30
CA THR A 138 4.22 -8.91 -5.73
C THR A 138 4.00 -7.44 -6.06
N VAL A 139 3.23 -6.74 -5.25
CA VAL A 139 2.77 -5.37 -5.49
C VAL A 139 3.27 -4.45 -4.38
N LEU A 140 3.87 -3.32 -4.75
CA LEU A 140 4.08 -2.22 -3.81
C LEU A 140 2.80 -1.39 -3.75
N ALA A 141 2.18 -1.33 -2.58
CA ALA A 141 0.99 -0.53 -2.34
C ALA A 141 1.33 0.96 -2.23
N HIS A 142 0.39 1.81 -2.60
CA HIS A 142 0.33 3.26 -2.37
C HIS A 142 1.67 3.96 -2.04
N ILE A 143 2.60 3.99 -2.99
CA ILE A 143 3.94 4.63 -2.85
C ILE A 143 3.87 6.11 -2.39
N ASP A 144 2.72 6.73 -2.47
CA ASP A 144 2.42 8.11 -2.06
C ASP A 144 1.61 8.20 -0.76
N TYR A 145 1.62 7.16 0.07
CA TYR A 145 0.80 7.08 1.30
C TYR A 145 0.82 8.35 2.17
N PRO A 146 1.96 9.03 2.42
CA PRO A 146 1.98 10.24 3.24
C PRO A 146 1.15 11.41 2.67
N VAL A 147 0.88 11.41 1.35
CA VAL A 147 0.10 12.49 0.70
C VAL A 147 -1.35 12.52 1.20
N ARG A 148 -1.85 11.41 1.75
CA ARG A 148 -3.16 11.32 2.41
C ARG A 148 -3.32 12.29 3.59
N TYR A 149 -2.20 12.60 4.22
CA TYR A 149 -2.11 13.43 5.43
C TYR A 149 -1.44 14.77 5.15
N TRP A 150 -1.37 15.18 3.87
CA TRP A 150 -0.72 16.44 3.49
C TRP A 150 -1.35 17.60 4.24
N PRO A 151 -0.56 18.41 4.99
CA PRO A 151 -1.12 19.42 5.87
C PRO A 151 -1.89 20.50 5.10
N GLU A 152 -2.99 20.97 5.69
CA GLU A 152 -3.73 22.11 5.16
C GLU A 152 -2.92 23.40 5.30
N GLY A 153 -3.16 24.36 4.39
CA GLY A 153 -2.53 25.68 4.47
C GLY A 153 -1.08 25.77 4.02
N VAL A 154 -0.45 24.63 3.66
CA VAL A 154 0.89 24.61 3.04
C VAL A 154 0.77 24.56 1.50
N LYS A 155 1.91 24.72 0.79
CA LYS A 155 1.96 24.52 -0.67
C LYS A 155 1.37 23.15 -1.02
N PRO A 156 0.45 23.04 -1.99
CA PRO A 156 -0.07 21.75 -2.43
C PRO A 156 1.06 20.78 -2.80
N PHE A 157 0.83 19.49 -2.53
CA PHE A 157 1.76 18.44 -2.94
C PHE A 157 1.99 18.49 -4.46
N ALA A 158 3.23 18.29 -4.84
CA ALA A 158 3.63 18.11 -6.23
C ALA A 158 4.74 17.07 -6.28
N ALA A 159 4.51 15.95 -6.95
CA ALA A 159 5.48 14.86 -7.03
C ALA A 159 6.83 15.32 -7.59
N LYS A 160 6.83 16.30 -8.48
CA LYS A 160 8.05 16.89 -9.08
C LYS A 160 9.01 17.51 -8.08
N ASP A 161 8.53 17.93 -6.91
CA ASP A 161 9.42 18.45 -5.85
C ASP A 161 10.27 17.31 -5.22
N PHE A 162 9.96 16.05 -5.54
CA PHE A 162 10.58 14.82 -5.00
C PHE A 162 10.91 13.81 -6.11
N GLU A 163 11.13 14.27 -7.35
CA GLU A 163 11.31 13.41 -8.52
C GLU A 163 12.45 12.41 -8.32
N ASP A 164 13.58 12.86 -7.80
CA ASP A 164 14.78 12.02 -7.63
C ASP A 164 14.51 10.88 -6.63
N GLU A 165 13.81 11.16 -5.53
CA GLU A 165 13.45 10.20 -4.50
C GLU A 165 12.43 9.18 -5.02
N TYR A 166 11.37 9.64 -5.73
CA TYR A 166 10.42 8.73 -6.37
C TYR A 166 11.12 7.85 -7.41
N ARG A 167 11.94 8.42 -8.28
CA ARG A 167 12.69 7.64 -9.29
C ARG A 167 13.61 6.61 -8.64
N GLY A 168 14.24 6.95 -7.52
CA GLY A 168 15.04 6.00 -6.74
C GLY A 168 14.23 4.78 -6.30
N ALA A 169 13.08 4.99 -5.67
CA ALA A 169 12.18 3.93 -5.22
C ALA A 169 11.61 3.11 -6.40
N LEU A 170 11.18 3.78 -7.47
CA LEU A 170 10.64 3.13 -8.67
C LEU A 170 11.71 2.27 -9.37
N ARG A 171 12.96 2.72 -9.43
CA ARG A 171 14.07 1.96 -9.99
C ARG A 171 14.37 0.71 -9.16
N ALA A 172 14.37 0.82 -7.83
CA ALA A 172 14.52 -0.32 -6.93
C ALA A 172 13.39 -1.33 -7.16
N LEU A 173 12.14 -0.86 -7.26
CA LEU A 173 10.97 -1.70 -7.51
C LEU A 173 11.05 -2.43 -8.85
N ALA A 174 11.41 -1.71 -9.93
CA ALA A 174 11.57 -2.27 -11.26
C ALA A 174 12.71 -3.31 -11.30
N GLY A 175 13.82 -3.03 -10.62
CA GLY A 175 14.97 -3.93 -10.50
C GLY A 175 14.63 -5.27 -9.83
N ARG A 176 13.60 -5.30 -8.99
CA ARG A 176 13.07 -6.51 -8.36
C ARG A 176 11.93 -7.16 -9.15
N GLY A 177 11.54 -6.60 -10.31
CA GLY A 177 10.46 -7.13 -11.13
C GLY A 177 9.08 -7.08 -10.44
N LYS A 178 8.89 -6.16 -9.49
CA LYS A 178 7.63 -5.99 -8.76
C LYS A 178 6.66 -5.11 -9.54
N VAL A 179 5.44 -4.99 -9.04
CA VAL A 179 4.32 -4.26 -9.65
C VAL A 179 4.05 -2.99 -8.85
N LEU A 180 3.83 -1.86 -9.53
CA LEU A 180 3.39 -0.61 -8.88
C LEU A 180 1.86 -0.59 -8.77
N GLU A 181 1.35 -0.26 -7.60
CA GLU A 181 -0.07 0.01 -7.42
C GLU A 181 -0.42 1.44 -7.84
N LEU A 182 -1.44 1.58 -8.67
CA LEU A 182 -2.15 2.83 -8.90
C LEU A 182 -3.31 2.91 -7.90
N ASN A 183 -3.01 3.44 -6.72
CA ASN A 183 -4.00 3.66 -5.67
C ASN A 183 -4.86 4.88 -6.02
N THR A 184 -6.16 4.81 -5.74
CA THR A 184 -7.11 5.87 -6.06
C THR A 184 -7.78 6.50 -4.84
N ARG A 185 -7.43 6.09 -3.64
CA ARG A 185 -7.88 6.74 -2.40
C ARG A 185 -7.40 8.19 -2.32
N VAL A 186 -6.10 8.41 -2.61
CA VAL A 186 -5.56 9.67 -3.11
C VAL A 186 -5.05 9.36 -4.51
N PRO A 187 -5.56 10.00 -5.57
CA PRO A 187 -5.15 9.66 -6.93
C PRO A 187 -3.65 9.85 -7.11
N LEU A 188 -2.94 8.76 -7.46
CA LEU A 188 -1.50 8.80 -7.70
C LEU A 188 -1.15 9.84 -8.77
N ASP A 189 -0.15 10.67 -8.50
CA ASP A 189 0.29 11.69 -9.46
C ASP A 189 0.75 11.03 -10.78
N ARG A 190 0.32 11.62 -11.91
CA ARG A 190 0.60 11.07 -13.25
C ARG A 190 2.07 11.06 -13.60
N ASP A 191 2.84 11.98 -13.04
CA ASP A 191 4.29 12.00 -13.25
C ASP A 191 4.93 10.74 -12.66
N ILE A 192 4.47 10.26 -11.50
CA ILE A 192 4.96 9.01 -10.88
C ILE A 192 4.69 7.81 -11.80
N ILE A 193 3.52 7.75 -12.45
CA ILE A 193 3.19 6.67 -13.38
C ILE A 193 4.08 6.72 -14.63
N ALA A 194 4.39 7.93 -15.12
CA ALA A 194 5.31 8.13 -16.25
C ALA A 194 6.74 7.71 -15.86
N TRP A 195 7.22 8.14 -14.70
CA TRP A 195 8.53 7.74 -14.18
C TRP A 195 8.62 6.23 -13.95
N TRP A 196 7.54 5.59 -13.48
CA TRP A 196 7.51 4.13 -13.35
C TRP A 196 7.88 3.43 -14.65
N ARG A 197 7.28 3.87 -15.75
CA ARG A 197 7.61 3.34 -17.07
C ARG A 197 9.06 3.63 -17.49
N GLU A 198 9.53 4.85 -17.24
CA GLU A 198 10.88 5.29 -17.60
C GLU A 198 11.96 4.54 -16.82
N GLU A 199 11.72 4.25 -15.54
CA GLU A 199 12.64 3.49 -14.68
C GLU A 199 12.58 1.97 -14.93
N GLY A 200 11.84 1.52 -15.93
CA GLY A 200 11.83 0.11 -16.34
C GLY A 200 10.65 -0.70 -15.81
N GLY A 201 9.67 -0.06 -15.18
CA GLY A 201 8.47 -0.72 -14.69
C GLY A 201 7.71 -1.46 -15.78
N THR A 202 7.32 -2.70 -15.52
CA THR A 202 6.71 -3.60 -16.49
C THR A 202 5.23 -3.85 -16.29
N ALA A 203 4.72 -3.64 -15.07
CA ALA A 203 3.32 -3.91 -14.75
C ALA A 203 2.77 -2.91 -13.71
N ILE A 204 1.44 -2.73 -13.74
CA ILE A 204 0.67 -1.95 -12.78
C ILE A 204 -0.52 -2.73 -12.27
N SER A 205 -0.90 -2.45 -11.04
CA SER A 205 -2.13 -2.89 -10.39
C SER A 205 -3.04 -1.67 -10.15
N PHE A 206 -4.31 -1.89 -9.87
CA PHE A 206 -5.27 -0.82 -9.52
C PHE A 206 -5.93 -1.15 -8.19
N ALA A 207 -5.97 -0.19 -7.28
CA ALA A 207 -6.66 -0.34 -6.02
C ALA A 207 -7.44 0.91 -5.65
N SER A 208 -8.64 0.71 -5.11
CA SER A 208 -9.41 1.80 -4.49
C SER A 208 -9.09 1.93 -2.99
N ASP A 209 -8.39 0.96 -2.42
CA ASP A 209 -8.08 0.91 -1.00
C ASP A 209 -9.33 1.14 -0.13
N ALA A 210 -10.39 0.42 -0.53
CA ALA A 210 -11.74 0.61 -0.02
C ALA A 210 -11.92 -0.10 1.32
N HIS A 211 -12.17 0.66 2.37
CA HIS A 211 -12.52 0.15 3.70
C HIS A 211 -14.02 0.18 3.96
N THR A 212 -14.80 0.66 2.99
CA THR A 212 -16.26 0.68 3.02
C THR A 212 -16.82 0.30 1.65
N PRO A 213 -18.06 -0.25 1.58
CA PRO A 213 -18.68 -0.60 0.29
C PRO A 213 -18.78 0.58 -0.69
N ASP A 214 -19.03 1.79 -0.20
CA ASP A 214 -19.20 2.98 -1.03
C ASP A 214 -17.89 3.44 -1.68
N ALA A 215 -16.74 3.13 -1.07
CA ALA A 215 -15.42 3.44 -1.62
C ALA A 215 -14.96 2.41 -2.66
N LEU A 216 -15.66 1.28 -2.79
CA LEU A 216 -15.25 0.20 -3.69
C LEU A 216 -15.20 0.69 -5.14
N ALA A 217 -14.05 0.48 -5.79
CA ALA A 217 -13.79 0.85 -7.18
C ALA A 217 -13.84 2.37 -7.47
N ALA A 218 -13.85 3.23 -6.44
CA ALA A 218 -13.75 4.68 -6.64
C ALA A 218 -12.48 5.02 -7.44
N GLY A 219 -12.58 5.94 -8.40
CA GLY A 219 -11.44 6.44 -9.20
C GLY A 219 -10.79 5.46 -10.19
N LEU A 220 -11.14 4.17 -10.21
CA LEU A 220 -10.46 3.17 -11.04
C LEU A 220 -10.59 3.44 -12.54
N ARG A 221 -11.65 4.10 -13.01
CA ARG A 221 -11.82 4.46 -14.42
C ARG A 221 -10.81 5.49 -14.88
N GLU A 222 -10.59 6.50 -14.04
CA GLU A 222 -9.59 7.54 -14.28
C GLU A 222 -8.17 6.97 -14.20
N ALA A 223 -7.87 6.17 -13.19
CA ALA A 223 -6.59 5.49 -13.07
C ALA A 223 -6.28 4.62 -14.30
N ALA A 224 -7.29 3.92 -14.86
CA ALA A 224 -7.14 3.16 -16.09
C ALA A 224 -6.84 4.04 -17.31
N VAL A 225 -7.39 5.27 -17.39
CA VAL A 225 -7.04 6.22 -18.44
C VAL A 225 -5.56 6.64 -18.31
N TRP A 226 -5.12 6.92 -17.09
CA TRP A 226 -3.72 7.32 -16.83
C TRP A 226 -2.74 6.18 -17.09
N GLY A 227 -3.06 4.95 -16.67
CA GLY A 227 -2.27 3.77 -16.99
C GLY A 227 -2.10 3.57 -18.50
N ARG A 228 -3.21 3.74 -19.28
CA ARG A 228 -3.14 3.69 -20.74
C ARG A 228 -2.28 4.80 -21.34
N ALA A 229 -2.39 6.02 -20.83
CA ALA A 229 -1.57 7.14 -21.27
C ALA A 229 -0.09 6.91 -21.03
N ALA A 230 0.26 6.22 -19.94
CA ALA A 230 1.62 5.81 -19.63
C ALA A 230 2.09 4.55 -20.40
N GLY A 231 1.25 3.94 -21.25
CA GLY A 231 1.61 2.78 -22.09
C GLY A 231 1.43 1.42 -21.44
N PHE A 232 0.56 1.32 -20.43
CA PHE A 232 0.15 0.03 -19.88
C PHE A 232 -1.19 -0.42 -20.46
N ARG A 233 -1.35 -1.72 -20.68
CA ARG A 233 -2.55 -2.34 -21.26
C ARG A 233 -2.97 -3.57 -20.46
N PRO A 234 -4.27 -3.93 -20.49
CA PRO A 234 -4.69 -5.23 -19.98
C PRO A 234 -3.81 -6.35 -20.55
N SER A 235 -3.40 -7.27 -19.71
CA SER A 235 -2.75 -8.51 -20.16
C SER A 235 -3.73 -9.42 -20.91
N SER A 236 -3.28 -10.57 -21.35
CA SER A 236 -4.16 -11.60 -21.97
C SER A 236 -5.21 -12.12 -20.99
N ASP A 237 -4.94 -12.09 -19.69
CA ASP A 237 -5.92 -12.32 -18.64
C ASP A 237 -6.46 -10.96 -18.13
N PRO A 238 -7.74 -10.60 -18.40
CA PRO A 238 -8.32 -9.34 -17.97
C PRO A 238 -8.49 -9.23 -16.45
N THR A 239 -8.23 -10.30 -15.71
CA THR A 239 -8.29 -10.35 -14.25
C THR A 239 -6.92 -10.18 -13.59
N ASP A 240 -5.86 -10.02 -14.38
CA ASP A 240 -4.48 -9.87 -13.93
C ASP A 240 -3.99 -8.42 -14.07
N PHE A 241 -2.71 -8.20 -13.75
CA PHE A 241 -2.05 -6.91 -13.88
C PHE A 241 -2.07 -6.37 -15.31
N TRP A 242 -2.10 -5.06 -15.43
CA TRP A 242 -1.81 -4.45 -16.72
C TRP A 242 -0.31 -4.44 -16.93
N VAL A 243 0.08 -4.73 -18.15
CA VAL A 243 1.49 -4.84 -18.52
C VAL A 243 1.87 -3.77 -19.54
N ARG A 244 3.17 -3.52 -19.63
CA ARG A 244 3.74 -2.59 -20.58
C ARG A 244 3.59 -3.12 -22.00
N ASP A 245 3.26 -2.22 -22.97
CA ASP A 245 3.26 -2.51 -24.41
C ASP A 245 4.66 -2.91 -24.91
#